data_12621d44d6c41c4fc1aaa0d5621acd9e
#
_entry.id   12621d44d6c41c4fc1aaa0d5621acd9e
#
_cell.length_a   1.000
_cell.length_b   1.000
_cell.length_c   1.000
_cell.angle_alpha   90.00
_cell.angle_beta   90.00
_cell.angle_gamma   90.00
#
_symmetry.space_group_name_H-M   'P 1'
#
loop_
_entity.id
_entity.type
_entity.pdbx_description
1 polymer ?
#
loop_
_entity_poly.entity_id
_entity_poly.type
_entity_poly.pdbx_seq_one_letter_code
_entity_poly.pdbx_strand_id
1 'polypeptide(L)'
;MVQSEMLFLAKGDTFNPDNMAASTLFNTYFGSGLSSIVFQEIRESKSLAYSAFSSYQTANEKGKANYVMAYMGTQANKIPQAVTAMMDLMTNMPEAQKQFDAAKEATLKKIAAQRITKSNIFWQYESLKKLGIENDNREALYNTIEKMTMEDLRNFFNKNIKGENYNVMVIGNKKDIDFKALEKLGEIQEMDVDYLFNYEKLDTLKM
;
A
#
# COMPACT_ATOMS: atom_id res chain seq x y z
N MET A 1 -20.32 14.67 6.75
CA MET A 1 -18.92 14.50 6.29
C MET A 1 -18.95 14.59 4.79
N VAL A 2 -18.28 15.55 4.18
CA VAL A 2 -18.32 15.77 2.71
C VAL A 2 -17.38 14.79 1.99
N GLN A 3 -16.44 14.23 2.73
CA GLN A 3 -15.42 13.29 2.25
C GLN A 3 -15.73 11.87 2.72
N SER A 4 -15.47 10.91 1.83
CA SER A 4 -15.46 9.48 2.15
C SER A 4 -14.05 8.95 2.02
N GLU A 5 -13.68 8.05 2.91
CA GLU A 5 -12.37 7.40 2.92
C GLU A 5 -12.54 5.93 2.53
N MET A 6 -11.64 5.44 1.70
CA MET A 6 -11.66 4.09 1.21
C MET A 6 -10.30 3.44 1.40
N LEU A 7 -10.31 2.25 1.94
CA LEU A 7 -9.12 1.42 2.10
C LEU A 7 -9.36 0.07 1.42
N PHE A 8 -8.51 -0.27 0.48
CA PHE A 8 -8.43 -1.56 -0.19
C PHE A 8 -7.33 -2.37 0.47
N LEU A 9 -7.62 -3.57 0.89
CA LEU A 9 -6.67 -4.44 1.57
C LEU A 9 -6.75 -5.86 1.03
N ALA A 10 -5.63 -6.38 0.55
CA ALA A 10 -5.48 -7.78 0.19
C ALA A 10 -4.34 -8.41 1.00
N LYS A 11 -4.52 -9.67 1.38
CA LYS A 11 -3.49 -10.47 2.02
C LYS A 11 -2.70 -11.18 0.93
N GLY A 12 -1.41 -10.86 0.83
CA GLY A 12 -0.48 -11.50 -0.10
C GLY A 12 0.25 -12.72 0.49
N ASP A 13 1.28 -13.15 -0.22
CA ASP A 13 2.17 -14.24 0.18
C ASP A 13 2.92 -13.94 1.48
N THR A 14 3.53 -14.97 2.06
CA THR A 14 4.43 -14.82 3.21
C THR A 14 5.69 -14.04 2.82
N PHE A 15 6.30 -13.41 3.82
CA PHE A 15 7.54 -12.67 3.64
C PHE A 15 8.61 -13.51 2.92
N ASN A 16 9.17 -12.92 1.86
CA ASN A 16 10.33 -13.43 1.13
C ASN A 16 11.37 -12.31 0.99
N PRO A 17 12.61 -12.49 1.52
CA PRO A 17 13.65 -11.47 1.42
C PRO A 17 14.03 -11.10 -0.03
N ASP A 18 13.89 -12.01 -0.98
CA ASP A 18 14.16 -11.75 -2.40
C ASP A 18 13.25 -10.67 -3.00
N ASN A 19 12.07 -10.49 -2.44
CA ASN A 19 11.11 -9.46 -2.87
C ASN A 19 11.40 -8.07 -2.29
N MET A 20 12.34 -7.91 -1.35
CA MET A 20 12.57 -6.64 -0.63
C MET A 20 12.99 -5.50 -1.57
N ALA A 21 13.88 -5.77 -2.51
CA ALA A 21 14.35 -4.77 -3.46
C ALA A 21 13.19 -4.31 -4.37
N ALA A 22 12.46 -5.26 -4.92
CA ALA A 22 11.34 -4.99 -5.81
C ALA A 22 10.20 -4.27 -5.08
N SER A 23 9.82 -4.70 -3.88
CA SER A 23 8.79 -4.04 -3.08
C SER A 23 9.17 -2.61 -2.67
N THR A 24 10.44 -2.38 -2.34
CA THR A 24 10.95 -1.05 -1.98
C THR A 24 10.87 -0.08 -3.16
N LEU A 25 11.33 -0.50 -4.34
CA LEU A 25 11.26 0.31 -5.55
C LEU A 25 9.81 0.49 -6.03
N PHE A 26 9.01 -0.58 -5.98
CA PHE A 26 7.58 -0.54 -6.32
C PHE A 26 6.82 0.49 -5.49
N ASN A 27 7.00 0.49 -4.19
CA ASN A 27 6.34 1.45 -3.30
C ASN A 27 6.70 2.90 -3.67
N THR A 28 7.94 3.19 -4.04
CA THR A 28 8.35 4.53 -4.46
C THR A 28 7.79 4.90 -5.84
N TYR A 29 7.83 3.97 -6.79
CA TYR A 29 7.34 4.19 -8.14
C TYR A 29 5.82 4.29 -8.22
N PHE A 30 5.14 3.28 -7.68
CA PHE A 30 3.71 3.11 -7.90
C PHE A 30 2.87 3.81 -6.84
N GLY A 31 3.24 3.69 -5.56
CA GLY A 31 2.30 3.91 -4.49
C GLY A 31 2.50 5.14 -3.63
N SER A 32 3.71 5.63 -3.44
CA SER A 32 4.01 6.62 -2.39
C SER A 32 4.73 7.86 -2.91
N GLY A 33 4.27 9.03 -2.48
CA GLY A 33 4.86 10.31 -2.84
C GLY A 33 4.20 10.99 -4.02
N LEU A 34 4.53 12.28 -4.20
CA LEU A 34 3.88 13.16 -5.18
C LEU A 34 4.12 12.75 -6.64
N SER A 35 5.21 12.04 -6.92
CA SER A 35 5.56 11.57 -8.26
C SER A 35 5.11 10.12 -8.55
N SER A 36 4.49 9.46 -7.57
CA SER A 36 4.03 8.06 -7.75
C SER A 36 2.87 7.96 -8.75
N ILE A 37 2.76 6.81 -9.39
CA ILE A 37 1.71 6.55 -10.38
C ILE A 37 0.31 6.76 -9.79
N VAL A 38 0.02 6.21 -8.61
CA VAL A 38 -1.29 6.35 -7.96
C VAL A 38 -1.63 7.81 -7.68
N PHE A 39 -0.68 8.58 -7.16
CA PHE A 39 -0.91 9.99 -6.88
C PHE A 39 -1.15 10.80 -8.16
N GLN A 40 -0.32 10.62 -9.18
CA GLN A 40 -0.42 11.33 -10.44
C GLN A 40 -1.71 10.99 -11.18
N GLU A 41 -2.12 9.72 -11.23
CA GLU A 41 -3.31 9.30 -11.94
C GLU A 41 -4.61 9.63 -11.21
N ILE A 42 -4.69 9.37 -9.90
CA ILE A 42 -5.94 9.54 -9.15
C ILE A 42 -6.18 11.00 -8.75
N ARG A 43 -5.13 11.67 -8.23
CA ARG A 43 -5.26 13.03 -7.73
C ARG A 43 -5.02 14.08 -8.82
N GLU A 44 -3.86 14.06 -9.45
CA GLU A 44 -3.44 15.15 -10.34
C GLU A 44 -4.16 15.10 -11.70
N SER A 45 -4.15 13.94 -12.36
CA SER A 45 -4.73 13.80 -13.69
C SER A 45 -6.26 13.77 -13.68
N LYS A 46 -6.86 12.97 -12.81
CA LYS A 46 -8.32 12.72 -12.80
C LYS A 46 -9.06 13.54 -11.75
N SER A 47 -8.38 14.19 -10.81
CA SER A 47 -8.98 14.96 -9.71
C SER A 47 -10.07 14.18 -8.94
N LEU A 48 -9.87 12.86 -8.77
CA LEU A 48 -10.84 11.98 -8.14
C LEU A 48 -10.72 11.92 -6.63
N ALA A 49 -9.52 12.16 -6.09
CA ALA A 49 -9.28 12.10 -4.66
C ALA A 49 -8.37 13.25 -4.19
N TYR A 50 -8.54 13.67 -2.96
CA TYR A 50 -7.62 14.61 -2.31
C TYR A 50 -6.33 13.92 -1.86
N SER A 51 -6.46 12.70 -1.34
CA SER A 51 -5.35 11.82 -0.98
C SER A 51 -5.49 10.49 -1.68
N ALA A 52 -4.41 10.00 -2.26
CA ALA A 52 -4.35 8.67 -2.85
C ALA A 52 -2.94 8.10 -2.71
N PHE A 53 -2.84 6.85 -2.29
CA PHE A 53 -1.58 6.11 -2.26
C PHE A 53 -1.84 4.60 -2.32
N SER A 54 -0.78 3.84 -2.60
CA SER A 54 -0.76 2.39 -2.48
C SER A 54 0.53 1.96 -1.81
N SER A 55 0.53 0.77 -1.22
CA SER A 55 1.73 0.21 -0.59
C SER A 55 1.68 -1.31 -0.58
N TYR A 56 2.77 -1.93 -0.99
CA TYR A 56 3.03 -3.33 -0.67
C TYR A 56 3.75 -3.38 0.68
N GLN A 57 3.03 -3.80 1.69
CA GLN A 57 3.52 -3.88 3.06
C GLN A 57 4.16 -5.24 3.30
N THR A 58 5.48 -5.27 3.41
CA THR A 58 6.20 -6.46 3.81
C THR A 58 5.96 -6.76 5.28
N ALA A 59 5.79 -8.04 5.61
CA ALA A 59 5.68 -8.46 6.99
C ALA A 59 6.94 -8.08 7.79
N ASN A 60 6.78 -7.91 9.07
CA ASN A 60 7.86 -7.57 10.02
C ASN A 60 8.47 -8.81 10.69
N GLU A 61 8.05 -10.01 10.29
CA GLU A 61 8.49 -11.28 10.84
C GLU A 61 8.43 -12.37 9.78
N LYS A 62 9.41 -13.26 9.74
CA LYS A 62 9.46 -14.43 8.88
C LYS A 62 8.22 -15.32 9.07
N GLY A 63 7.63 -15.79 7.97
CA GLY A 63 6.44 -16.64 8.00
C GLY A 63 5.11 -15.89 8.16
N LYS A 64 5.14 -14.58 8.38
CA LYS A 64 3.94 -13.74 8.35
C LYS A 64 3.63 -13.28 6.93
N ALA A 65 2.35 -13.01 6.67
CA ALA A 65 1.88 -12.56 5.36
C ALA A 65 2.22 -11.09 5.11
N ASN A 66 2.53 -10.79 3.86
CA ASN A 66 2.56 -9.43 3.32
C ASN A 66 1.14 -8.95 3.04
N TYR A 67 0.96 -7.64 2.87
CA TYR A 67 -0.33 -7.05 2.53
C TYR A 67 -0.18 -6.03 1.39
N VAL A 68 -1.16 -6.02 0.50
CA VAL A 68 -1.32 -4.95 -0.48
C VAL A 68 -2.39 -4.01 0.04
N MET A 69 -2.06 -2.74 0.12
CA MET A 69 -2.98 -1.70 0.58
C MET A 69 -3.06 -0.58 -0.44
N ALA A 70 -4.26 -0.10 -0.73
CA ALA A 70 -4.46 1.16 -1.43
C ALA A 70 -5.48 2.00 -0.66
N TYR A 71 -5.27 3.31 -0.65
CA TYR A 71 -6.12 4.26 0.07
C TYR A 71 -6.48 5.43 -0.81
N MET A 72 -7.69 5.94 -0.64
CA MET A 72 -8.10 7.23 -1.19
C MET A 72 -9.16 7.92 -0.33
N GLY A 73 -8.96 9.24 -0.18
CA GLY A 73 -9.95 10.15 0.38
C GLY A 73 -10.62 10.92 -0.76
N THR A 74 -11.91 10.66 -1.00
CA THR A 74 -12.66 11.21 -2.13
C THR A 74 -13.97 11.86 -1.70
N GLN A 75 -14.57 12.66 -2.57
CA GLN A 75 -15.95 13.14 -2.37
C GLN A 75 -16.92 11.97 -2.59
N ALA A 76 -17.99 11.91 -1.78
CA ALA A 76 -18.95 10.81 -1.84
C ALA A 76 -19.55 10.57 -3.25
N ASN A 77 -19.84 11.66 -3.97
CA ASN A 77 -20.36 11.59 -5.34
C ASN A 77 -19.34 11.12 -6.39
N LYS A 78 -18.05 11.06 -6.04
CA LYS A 78 -16.97 10.58 -6.93
C LYS A 78 -16.54 9.14 -6.62
N ILE A 79 -17.10 8.50 -5.60
CA ILE A 79 -16.75 7.13 -5.21
C ILE A 79 -16.75 6.17 -6.40
N PRO A 80 -17.78 6.11 -7.27
CA PRO A 80 -17.81 5.16 -8.37
C PRO A 80 -16.64 5.29 -9.33
N GLN A 81 -16.30 6.53 -9.71
CA GLN A 81 -15.17 6.81 -10.61
C GLN A 81 -13.82 6.56 -9.93
N ALA A 82 -13.69 6.96 -8.66
CA ALA A 82 -12.47 6.79 -7.88
C ALA A 82 -12.14 5.32 -7.66
N VAL A 83 -13.14 4.51 -7.32
CA VAL A 83 -13.00 3.05 -7.19
C VAL A 83 -12.57 2.42 -8.52
N THR A 84 -13.29 2.73 -9.59
CA THR A 84 -12.97 2.20 -10.92
C THR A 84 -11.53 2.53 -11.31
N ALA A 85 -11.10 3.78 -11.11
CA ALA A 85 -9.76 4.23 -11.45
C ALA A 85 -8.68 3.55 -10.59
N MET A 86 -8.93 3.36 -9.27
CA MET A 86 -7.98 2.65 -8.39
C MET A 86 -7.88 1.18 -8.78
N MET A 87 -9.00 0.50 -9.00
CA MET A 87 -9.01 -0.91 -9.41
C MET A 87 -8.36 -1.12 -10.78
N ASP A 88 -8.52 -0.17 -11.70
CA ASP A 88 -7.81 -0.20 -12.97
C ASP A 88 -6.29 -0.14 -12.78
N LEU A 89 -5.79 0.77 -11.94
CA LEU A 89 -4.36 0.86 -11.60
C LEU A 89 -3.85 -0.41 -10.91
N MET A 90 -4.64 -1.01 -10.01
CA MET A 90 -4.28 -2.26 -9.31
C MET A 90 -4.32 -3.48 -10.23
N THR A 91 -4.90 -3.36 -11.43
CA THR A 91 -4.95 -4.41 -12.46
C THR A 91 -3.95 -4.16 -13.59
N ASN A 92 -3.75 -2.89 -13.95
CA ASN A 92 -2.95 -2.46 -15.08
C ASN A 92 -1.97 -1.36 -14.63
N MET A 93 -0.76 -1.76 -14.23
CA MET A 93 0.28 -0.79 -13.87
C MET A 93 0.78 -0.04 -15.12
N PRO A 94 0.66 1.29 -15.18
CA PRO A 94 1.27 2.07 -16.25
C PRO A 94 2.80 1.93 -16.26
N GLU A 95 3.39 1.82 -17.44
CA GLU A 95 4.84 1.78 -17.62
C GLU A 95 5.34 3.19 -18.03
N ALA A 96 5.74 3.97 -17.04
CA ALA A 96 6.21 5.33 -17.21
C ALA A 96 7.72 5.42 -16.92
N GLN A 97 8.56 5.27 -17.97
CA GLN A 97 10.02 5.17 -17.82
C GLN A 97 10.61 6.34 -17.04
N LYS A 98 10.19 7.57 -17.30
CA LYS A 98 10.69 8.75 -16.59
C LYS A 98 10.42 8.71 -15.09
N GLN A 99 9.22 8.27 -14.69
CA GLN A 99 8.85 8.11 -13.28
C GLN A 99 9.61 6.96 -12.64
N PHE A 100 9.83 5.88 -13.39
CA PHE A 100 10.64 4.75 -12.92
C PHE A 100 12.09 5.18 -12.63
N ASP A 101 12.73 5.89 -13.54
CA ASP A 101 14.11 6.36 -13.38
C ASP A 101 14.21 7.30 -12.16
N ALA A 102 13.27 8.22 -12.01
CA ALA A 102 13.20 9.12 -10.86
C ALA A 102 12.97 8.37 -9.54
N ALA A 103 12.07 7.38 -9.51
CA ALA A 103 11.81 6.56 -8.33
C ALA A 103 13.03 5.72 -7.93
N LYS A 104 13.71 5.15 -8.91
CA LYS A 104 14.94 4.37 -8.73
C LYS A 104 16.05 5.24 -8.14
N GLU A 105 16.31 6.42 -8.72
CA GLU A 105 17.28 7.37 -8.21
C GLU A 105 16.96 7.81 -6.78
N ALA A 106 15.70 8.16 -6.50
CA ALA A 106 15.25 8.58 -5.17
C ALA A 106 15.43 7.45 -4.13
N THR A 107 15.13 6.21 -4.52
CA THR A 107 15.28 5.03 -3.65
C THR A 107 16.75 4.77 -3.31
N LEU A 108 17.62 4.81 -4.31
CA LEU A 108 19.07 4.63 -4.12
C LEU A 108 19.66 5.74 -3.22
N LYS A 109 19.29 7.00 -3.45
CA LYS A 109 19.71 8.13 -2.59
C LYS A 109 19.22 7.95 -1.16
N LYS A 110 17.98 7.49 -0.96
CA LYS A 110 17.42 7.24 0.37
C LYS A 110 18.22 6.16 1.12
N ILE A 111 18.55 5.04 0.46
CA ILE A 111 19.36 3.97 1.05
C ILE A 111 20.76 4.48 1.38
N ALA A 112 21.43 5.18 0.46
CA ALA A 112 22.77 5.70 0.66
C ALA A 112 22.85 6.76 1.78
N ALA A 113 21.79 7.55 1.96
CA ALA A 113 21.72 8.58 3.01
C ALA A 113 21.31 8.02 4.38
N GLN A 114 20.82 6.80 4.47
CA GLN A 114 20.32 6.21 5.72
C GLN A 114 21.47 6.04 6.73
N ARG A 115 21.26 6.62 7.92
CA ARG A 115 22.19 6.46 9.06
C ARG A 115 21.54 5.61 10.14
N ILE A 116 22.28 4.60 10.61
CA ILE A 116 21.91 3.87 11.81
C ILE A 116 22.63 4.54 12.97
N THR A 117 21.88 5.18 13.87
CA THR A 117 22.44 5.79 15.08
C THR A 117 22.80 4.69 16.08
N LYS A 118 23.72 4.99 17.02
CA LYS A 118 24.15 4.04 18.06
C LYS A 118 22.97 3.46 18.84
N SER A 119 21.96 4.28 19.15
CA SER A 119 20.75 3.84 19.86
C SER A 119 19.86 2.90 19.04
N ASN A 120 19.92 2.97 17.72
CA ASN A 120 19.10 2.18 16.81
C ASN A 120 19.78 0.91 16.28
N ILE A 121 21.07 0.70 16.56
CA ILE A 121 21.79 -0.51 16.09
C ILE A 121 21.10 -1.78 16.58
N PHE A 122 20.74 -1.83 17.88
CA PHE A 122 20.06 -2.97 18.47
C PHE A 122 18.70 -3.23 17.80
N TRP A 123 17.89 -2.20 17.63
CA TRP A 123 16.56 -2.34 17.03
C TRP A 123 16.61 -2.73 15.55
N GLN A 124 17.59 -2.23 14.82
CA GLN A 124 17.82 -2.63 13.43
C GLN A 124 18.21 -4.10 13.35
N TYR A 125 19.14 -4.55 14.20
CA TYR A 125 19.53 -5.95 14.26
C TYR A 125 18.36 -6.86 14.61
N GLU A 126 17.59 -6.54 15.66
CA GLU A 126 16.42 -7.34 16.06
C GLU A 126 15.33 -7.37 14.96
N SER A 127 15.13 -6.28 14.25
CA SER A 127 14.17 -6.22 13.13
C SER A 127 14.59 -7.14 11.97
N LEU A 128 15.87 -7.12 11.59
CA LEU A 128 16.40 -8.00 10.55
C LEU A 128 16.36 -9.46 10.99
N LYS A 129 16.72 -9.75 12.23
CA LYS A 129 16.68 -11.09 12.80
C LYS A 129 15.27 -11.71 12.79
N LYS A 130 14.23 -10.93 13.12
CA LYS A 130 12.83 -11.37 13.01
C LYS A 130 12.45 -11.77 11.60
N LEU A 131 13.04 -11.14 10.59
CA LEU A 131 12.87 -11.46 9.18
C LEU A 131 13.74 -12.64 8.71
N GLY A 132 14.63 -13.17 9.57
CA GLY A 132 15.61 -14.21 9.22
C GLY A 132 16.79 -13.68 8.42
N ILE A 133 17.10 -12.38 8.55
CA ILE A 133 18.23 -11.72 7.88
C ILE A 133 19.32 -11.49 8.93
N GLU A 134 20.48 -12.09 8.73
CA GLU A 134 21.57 -12.11 9.73
C GLU A 134 22.46 -10.87 9.70
N ASN A 135 22.52 -10.17 8.56
CA ASN A 135 23.42 -9.06 8.36
C ASN A 135 22.69 -7.81 7.85
N ASP A 136 23.35 -6.66 7.90
CA ASP A 136 22.85 -5.44 7.27
C ASP A 136 22.66 -5.66 5.76
N ASN A 137 21.43 -5.54 5.29
CA ASN A 137 21.07 -5.84 3.91
C ASN A 137 21.01 -4.61 2.99
N ARG A 138 21.38 -3.41 3.48
CA ARG A 138 21.26 -2.15 2.72
C ARG A 138 22.14 -2.13 1.47
N GLU A 139 23.36 -2.64 1.55
CA GLU A 139 24.26 -2.74 0.40
C GLU A 139 23.69 -3.71 -0.65
N ALA A 140 23.21 -4.86 -0.23
CA ALA A 140 22.59 -5.83 -1.14
C ALA A 140 21.33 -5.26 -1.81
N LEU A 141 20.48 -4.55 -1.05
CA LEU A 141 19.31 -3.86 -1.59
C LEU A 141 19.72 -2.78 -2.60
N TYR A 142 20.70 -1.96 -2.28
CA TYR A 142 21.20 -0.92 -3.18
C TYR A 142 21.67 -1.52 -4.51
N ASN A 143 22.57 -2.52 -4.46
CA ASN A 143 23.14 -3.15 -5.62
C ASN A 143 22.08 -3.88 -6.48
N THR A 144 21.06 -4.43 -5.84
CA THR A 144 19.94 -5.07 -6.55
C THR A 144 19.08 -4.03 -7.25
N ILE A 145 18.65 -2.98 -6.53
CA ILE A 145 17.81 -1.90 -7.09
C ILE A 145 18.55 -1.18 -8.23
N GLU A 146 19.85 -0.96 -8.11
CA GLU A 146 20.66 -0.32 -9.16
C GLU A 146 20.57 -1.04 -10.50
N LYS A 147 20.42 -2.36 -10.49
CA LYS A 147 20.32 -3.20 -11.69
C LYS A 147 18.89 -3.43 -12.15
N MET A 148 17.89 -3.13 -11.33
CA MET A 148 16.49 -3.40 -11.67
C MET A 148 16.03 -2.59 -12.88
N THR A 149 15.17 -3.19 -13.66
CA THR A 149 14.51 -2.66 -14.85
C THR A 149 13.02 -2.45 -14.61
N MET A 150 12.33 -1.77 -15.53
CA MET A 150 10.87 -1.67 -15.54
C MET A 150 10.23 -3.05 -15.66
N GLU A 151 10.84 -3.98 -16.38
CA GLU A 151 10.35 -5.34 -16.50
C GLU A 151 10.34 -6.10 -15.17
N ASP A 152 11.39 -5.93 -14.35
CA ASP A 152 11.44 -6.55 -13.01
C ASP A 152 10.30 -6.02 -12.14
N LEU A 153 10.00 -4.74 -12.24
CA LEU A 153 8.92 -4.11 -11.50
C LEU A 153 7.55 -4.57 -11.98
N ARG A 154 7.37 -4.73 -13.30
CA ARG A 154 6.17 -5.32 -13.91
C ARG A 154 5.96 -6.76 -13.46
N ASN A 155 7.02 -7.56 -13.42
CA ASN A 155 6.96 -8.94 -12.95
C ASN A 155 6.57 -9.01 -11.48
N PHE A 156 7.11 -8.12 -10.64
CA PHE A 156 6.71 -7.98 -9.24
C PHE A 156 5.23 -7.62 -9.11
N PHE A 157 4.75 -6.64 -9.87
CA PHE A 157 3.34 -6.22 -9.89
C PHE A 157 2.42 -7.36 -10.30
N ASN A 158 2.73 -8.04 -11.41
CA ASN A 158 1.90 -9.14 -11.92
C ASN A 158 1.80 -10.31 -10.93
N LYS A 159 2.85 -10.56 -10.16
CA LYS A 159 2.89 -11.65 -9.19
C LYS A 159 2.20 -11.31 -7.87
N ASN A 160 2.31 -10.07 -7.39
CA ASN A 160 2.00 -9.74 -6.00
C ASN A 160 0.83 -8.75 -5.84
N ILE A 161 0.37 -8.11 -6.93
CA ILE A 161 -0.64 -7.04 -6.86
C ILE A 161 -1.83 -7.37 -7.75
N LYS A 162 -1.53 -7.69 -9.02
CA LYS A 162 -2.56 -7.94 -10.02
C LYS A 162 -3.35 -9.20 -9.70
N GLY A 163 -4.67 -9.07 -9.72
CA GLY A 163 -5.58 -10.21 -9.52
C GLY A 163 -5.82 -10.58 -8.05
N GLU A 164 -5.29 -9.79 -7.11
CA GLU A 164 -5.61 -9.97 -5.70
C GLU A 164 -7.07 -9.64 -5.39
N ASN A 165 -7.63 -10.36 -4.41
CA ASN A 165 -8.98 -10.12 -3.90
C ASN A 165 -8.93 -9.08 -2.78
N TYR A 166 -9.45 -7.88 -3.06
CA TYR A 166 -9.42 -6.78 -2.09
C TYR A 166 -10.68 -6.77 -1.21
N ASN A 167 -10.47 -6.71 0.11
CA ASN A 167 -11.49 -6.23 1.02
C ASN A 167 -11.49 -4.70 0.96
N VAL A 168 -12.66 -4.11 0.74
CA VAL A 168 -12.79 -2.66 0.61
C VAL A 168 -13.54 -2.12 1.82
N MET A 169 -12.87 -1.32 2.64
CA MET A 169 -13.49 -0.61 3.75
C MET A 169 -13.83 0.80 3.31
N VAL A 170 -15.05 1.25 3.63
CA VAL A 170 -15.55 2.58 3.29
C VAL A 170 -16.05 3.28 4.55
N ILE A 171 -15.55 4.47 4.81
CA ILE A 171 -16.01 5.35 5.88
C ILE A 171 -16.57 6.61 5.24
N GLY A 172 -17.83 6.96 5.56
CA GLY A 172 -18.48 8.14 5.03
C GLY A 172 -19.89 8.32 5.57
N ASN A 173 -20.56 9.36 5.10
CA ASN A 173 -21.97 9.56 5.42
C ASN A 173 -22.83 8.62 4.55
N LYS A 174 -23.52 7.70 5.19
CA LYS A 174 -24.38 6.70 4.52
C LYS A 174 -25.34 7.29 3.49
N LYS A 175 -25.86 8.50 3.72
CA LYS A 175 -26.83 9.16 2.82
C LYS A 175 -26.20 9.62 1.50
N ASP A 176 -24.87 9.81 1.49
CA ASP A 176 -24.14 10.35 0.35
C ASP A 176 -23.41 9.26 -0.45
N ILE A 177 -23.37 8.02 0.07
CA ILE A 177 -22.67 6.89 -0.54
C ILE A 177 -23.56 6.20 -1.57
N ASP A 178 -23.03 5.99 -2.79
CA ASP A 178 -23.66 5.17 -3.82
C ASP A 178 -23.40 3.68 -3.55
N PHE A 179 -24.30 3.05 -2.81
CA PHE A 179 -24.23 1.61 -2.49
C PHE A 179 -24.25 0.73 -3.74
N LYS A 180 -25.00 1.12 -4.78
CA LYS A 180 -25.07 0.33 -6.03
C LYS A 180 -23.71 0.26 -6.73
N ALA A 181 -22.89 1.31 -6.58
CA ALA A 181 -21.55 1.29 -7.12
C ALA A 181 -20.63 0.37 -6.31
N LEU A 182 -20.81 0.32 -4.99
CA LEU A 182 -20.03 -0.56 -4.10
C LEU A 182 -20.43 -2.03 -4.23
N GLU A 183 -21.72 -2.35 -4.45
CA GLU A 183 -22.20 -3.71 -4.69
C GLU A 183 -21.50 -4.42 -5.86
N LYS A 184 -20.98 -3.64 -6.82
CA LYS A 184 -20.20 -4.18 -7.94
C LYS A 184 -18.83 -4.72 -7.52
N LEU A 185 -18.33 -4.32 -6.35
CA LEU A 185 -17.06 -4.80 -5.80
C LEU A 185 -17.22 -6.08 -5.00
N GLY A 186 -18.39 -6.32 -4.44
CA GLY A 186 -18.68 -7.50 -3.61
C GLY A 186 -19.86 -7.29 -2.70
N GLU A 187 -20.04 -8.23 -1.79
CA GLU A 187 -21.07 -8.16 -0.75
C GLU A 187 -20.76 -7.02 0.24
N ILE A 188 -21.78 -6.22 0.57
CA ILE A 188 -21.65 -5.11 1.51
C ILE A 188 -22.09 -5.57 2.90
N GLN A 189 -21.19 -5.39 3.87
CA GLN A 189 -21.48 -5.51 5.29
C GLN A 189 -21.42 -4.12 5.93
N GLU A 190 -22.57 -3.65 6.44
CA GLU A 190 -22.61 -2.43 7.25
C GLU A 190 -22.15 -2.74 8.67
N MET A 191 -21.29 -1.90 9.20
CA MET A 191 -20.75 -1.99 10.56
C MET A 191 -20.95 -0.65 11.27
N ASP A 192 -21.50 -0.68 12.46
CA ASP A 192 -21.54 0.47 13.34
C ASP A 192 -20.41 0.43 14.39
N VAL A 193 -20.35 1.48 15.20
CA VAL A 193 -19.31 1.63 16.23
C VAL A 193 -19.44 0.54 17.30
N ASP A 194 -20.67 0.15 17.64
CA ASP A 194 -20.91 -0.87 18.66
C ASP A 194 -20.48 -2.25 18.17
N TYR A 195 -20.74 -2.56 16.90
CA TYR A 195 -20.24 -3.80 16.27
C TYR A 195 -18.70 -3.87 16.26
N LEU A 196 -18.03 -2.76 15.96
CA LEU A 196 -16.57 -2.73 15.84
C LEU A 196 -15.86 -2.79 17.19
N PHE A 197 -16.37 -2.06 18.20
CA PHE A 197 -15.69 -1.88 19.47
C PHE A 197 -16.31 -2.65 20.63
N ASN A 198 -17.54 -3.21 20.45
CA ASN A 198 -18.24 -4.01 21.45
C ASN A 198 -18.29 -3.34 22.83
N TYR A 199 -18.74 -2.08 22.87
CA TYR A 199 -18.75 -1.24 24.08
C TYR A 199 -19.53 -1.85 25.26
N GLU A 200 -20.56 -2.65 25.00
CA GLU A 200 -21.31 -3.37 26.07
C GLU A 200 -20.42 -4.31 26.90
N LYS A 201 -19.36 -4.89 26.28
CA LYS A 201 -18.38 -5.70 27.05
C LYS A 201 -17.41 -4.86 27.86
N LEU A 202 -17.17 -3.59 27.49
CA LEU A 202 -16.26 -2.71 28.22
C LEU A 202 -16.90 -2.18 29.51
N ASP A 203 -18.21 -1.97 29.53
CA ASP A 203 -18.93 -1.53 30.73
C ASP A 203 -19.01 -2.62 31.81
N THR A 204 -19.00 -3.89 31.42
CA THR A 204 -18.97 -5.02 32.38
C THR A 204 -17.59 -5.24 33.02
N LEU A 205 -16.51 -4.64 32.49
CA LEU A 205 -15.16 -4.75 33.03
C LEU A 205 -14.84 -3.60 34.02
N LYS A 206 -15.70 -2.62 34.17
CA LYS A 206 -15.54 -1.48 35.10
C LYS A 206 -16.24 -1.65 36.45
N MET A 207 -16.87 -2.79 36.69
CA MET A 207 -17.40 -3.20 37.99
C MET A 207 -16.45 -4.24 38.58
#